data_536e134dbb777e692b520fd0c4b16ad1
#
_entry.id   536e134dbb777e692b520fd0c4b16ad1
#
_cell.length_a   1.000
_cell.length_b   1.000
_cell.length_c   1.000
_cell.angle_alpha   90.00
_cell.angle_beta   90.00
_cell.angle_gamma   90.00
#
_symmetry.space_group_name_H-M   'P 1'
#
loop_
_entity.id
_entity.type
_entity.pdbx_description
1 polymer ?
#
loop_
_entity_poly.entity_id
_entity_poly.type
_entity_poly.pdbx_seq_one_letter_code
_entity_poly.pdbx_strand_id
1 'polypeptide(L)'
;ESKNLKYITFRFGTIAGISKGIRFHTAVNKFCFNAALNRKINIYKTALNQYRPYLSLEDAFRTFKFSIENDFFKNDIYNVLSGNYTVYQILQKIKRFKKNIKIKFVSSKIMNQLSYHVSNKKIKQAGLKFKSKLDRDIKDTLKLLNNKTFKKYLIEIYDL
;
A
#
# COMPACT_ATOMS: atom_id res chain seq x y z
N GLU A 1 -12.47 3.04 38.42
CA GLU A 1 -12.16 4.41 37.95
C GLU A 1 -11.58 4.32 36.55
N SER A 2 -12.38 4.62 35.52
CA SER A 2 -11.90 4.73 34.16
C SER A 2 -10.97 5.94 34.06
N LYS A 3 -9.67 5.72 34.13
CA LYS A 3 -8.70 6.77 33.84
C LYS A 3 -9.02 7.36 32.48
N ASN A 4 -9.07 8.67 32.36
CA ASN A 4 -9.23 9.41 31.11
C ASN A 4 -8.04 9.13 30.17
N LEU A 5 -8.08 7.97 29.52
CA LEU A 5 -7.05 7.58 28.55
C LEU A 5 -7.22 8.42 27.30
N LYS A 6 -6.23 9.24 26.99
CA LYS A 6 -6.17 9.94 25.72
C LYS A 6 -5.78 8.95 24.61
N TYR A 7 -6.56 8.90 23.56
CA TYR A 7 -6.30 7.98 22.44
C TYR A 7 -6.51 8.66 21.08
N ILE A 8 -6.04 8.00 20.05
CA ILE A 8 -6.34 8.28 18.65
C ILE A 8 -6.49 6.97 17.89
N THR A 9 -7.47 6.88 17.01
CA THR A 9 -7.68 5.71 16.15
C THR A 9 -7.36 6.08 14.71
N PHE A 10 -6.44 5.35 14.07
CA PHE A 10 -6.14 5.49 12.66
C PHE A 10 -6.77 4.36 11.84
N ARG A 11 -7.52 4.72 10.80
CA ARG A 11 -7.94 3.81 9.75
C ARG A 11 -6.99 3.96 8.57
N PHE A 12 -6.03 3.06 8.47
CA PHE A 12 -5.02 3.10 7.43
C PHE A 12 -5.52 2.52 6.11
N GLY A 13 -5.18 3.18 5.00
CA GLY A 13 -5.20 2.55 3.67
C GLY A 13 -4.24 1.37 3.61
N THR A 14 -4.35 0.55 2.56
CA THR A 14 -3.43 -0.58 2.34
C THR A 14 -1.99 -0.08 2.26
N ILE A 15 -1.15 -0.53 3.18
CA ILE A 15 0.24 -0.07 3.27
C ILE A 15 1.08 -0.69 2.16
N ALA A 16 1.84 0.16 1.47
CA ALA A 16 2.83 -0.20 0.47
C ALA A 16 4.19 0.38 0.84
N GLY A 17 5.27 -0.33 0.50
CA GLY A 17 6.65 0.09 0.76
C GLY A 17 7.49 -1.02 1.40
N ILE A 18 8.78 -0.73 1.59
CA ILE A 18 9.79 -1.70 2.05
C ILE A 18 9.89 -1.68 3.57
N SER A 19 9.87 -2.87 4.18
CA SER A 19 10.18 -3.07 5.59
C SER A 19 10.74 -4.48 5.79
N LYS A 20 11.31 -4.77 6.97
CA LYS A 20 11.69 -6.14 7.35
C LYS A 20 10.48 -7.09 7.35
N GLY A 21 9.28 -6.59 7.64
CA GLY A 21 8.03 -7.34 7.62
C GLY A 21 7.20 -7.11 6.37
N ILE A 22 7.81 -6.87 5.20
CA ILE A 22 7.07 -6.66 3.95
C ILE A 22 6.16 -7.83 3.63
N ARG A 23 4.90 -7.54 3.30
CA ARG A 23 3.90 -8.56 2.96
C ARG A 23 3.57 -8.53 1.48
N PHE A 24 3.75 -9.67 0.79
CA PHE A 24 3.50 -9.80 -0.65
C PHE A 24 2.08 -10.28 -1.01
N HIS A 25 1.15 -10.29 -0.07
CA HIS A 25 -0.25 -10.60 -0.35
C HIS A 25 -1.13 -9.36 -0.59
N THR A 26 -0.65 -8.16 -0.27
CA THR A 26 -1.34 -6.90 -0.58
C THR A 26 -1.08 -6.46 -2.02
N ALA A 27 -2.05 -5.83 -2.66
CA ALA A 27 -2.05 -5.61 -4.12
C ALA A 27 -0.74 -4.99 -4.66
N VAL A 28 -0.28 -3.86 -4.13
CA VAL A 28 0.93 -3.18 -4.65
C VAL A 28 2.17 -4.05 -4.49
N ASN A 29 2.41 -4.56 -3.27
CA ASN A 29 3.59 -5.37 -2.99
C ASN A 29 3.56 -6.69 -3.78
N LYS A 30 2.39 -7.34 -3.88
CA LYS A 30 2.20 -8.58 -4.67
C LYS A 30 2.47 -8.36 -6.15
N PHE A 31 2.00 -7.23 -6.70
CA PHE A 31 2.22 -6.95 -8.12
C PHE A 31 3.68 -6.63 -8.41
N CYS A 32 4.35 -5.87 -7.53
CA CYS A 32 5.79 -5.63 -7.62
C CYS A 32 6.59 -6.93 -7.54
N PHE A 33 6.21 -7.82 -6.62
CA PHE A 33 6.84 -9.14 -6.45
C PHE A 33 6.71 -9.99 -7.73
N ASN A 34 5.49 -10.16 -8.24
CA ASN A 34 5.26 -10.92 -9.46
C ASN A 34 5.98 -10.29 -10.67
N ALA A 35 5.97 -8.96 -10.77
CA ALA A 35 6.68 -8.25 -11.82
C ALA A 35 8.19 -8.49 -11.76
N ALA A 36 8.81 -8.37 -10.58
CA ALA A 36 10.24 -8.58 -10.39
C ALA A 36 10.69 -10.00 -10.74
N LEU A 37 9.86 -10.99 -10.40
CA LEU A 37 10.12 -12.41 -10.70
C LEU A 37 9.68 -12.85 -12.11
N ASN A 38 9.24 -11.93 -12.97
CA ASN A 38 8.66 -12.21 -14.29
C ASN A 38 7.48 -13.19 -14.27
N ARG A 39 6.75 -13.24 -13.15
CA ARG A 39 5.54 -14.05 -12.97
C ARG A 39 4.31 -13.35 -13.51
N LYS A 40 3.23 -14.10 -13.79
CA LYS A 40 1.95 -13.55 -14.19
C LYS A 40 1.29 -12.83 -13.01
N ILE A 41 0.87 -11.58 -13.23
CA ILE A 41 0.03 -10.82 -12.32
C ILE A 41 -1.42 -11.16 -12.64
N ASN A 42 -2.06 -11.95 -11.77
CA ASN A 42 -3.46 -12.31 -11.94
C ASN A 42 -4.35 -11.15 -11.49
N ILE A 43 -5.21 -10.68 -12.38
CA ILE A 43 -6.11 -9.55 -12.15
C ILE A 43 -7.55 -9.99 -12.41
N TYR A 44 -8.42 -9.82 -11.43
CA TYR A 44 -9.86 -9.96 -11.66
C TYR A 44 -10.35 -8.82 -12.54
N LYS A 45 -11.00 -9.15 -13.67
CA LYS A 45 -11.53 -8.16 -14.61
C LYS A 45 -12.39 -7.11 -13.92
N THR A 46 -13.25 -7.55 -13.00
CA THR A 46 -14.14 -6.69 -12.21
C THR A 46 -13.43 -5.75 -11.25
N ALA A 47 -12.20 -6.08 -10.82
CA ALA A 47 -11.42 -5.26 -9.90
C ALA A 47 -10.59 -4.16 -10.59
N LEU A 48 -10.41 -4.24 -11.91
CA LEU A 48 -9.46 -3.40 -12.64
C LEU A 48 -9.66 -1.90 -12.40
N ASN A 49 -10.90 -1.45 -12.39
CA ASN A 49 -11.29 -0.04 -12.23
C ASN A 49 -11.83 0.30 -10.83
N GLN A 50 -11.71 -0.64 -9.88
CA GLN A 50 -12.13 -0.39 -8.50
C GLN A 50 -11.09 0.39 -7.73
N TYR A 51 -11.51 1.46 -7.08
CA TYR A 51 -10.68 2.27 -6.20
C TYR A 51 -10.49 1.62 -4.84
N ARG A 52 -9.28 1.78 -4.30
CA ARG A 52 -8.92 1.43 -2.92
C ARG A 52 -7.97 2.47 -2.36
N PRO A 53 -8.04 2.73 -1.04
CA PRO A 53 -7.08 3.59 -0.37
C PRO A 53 -5.74 2.88 -0.19
N TYR A 54 -4.67 3.59 -0.50
CA TYR A 54 -3.29 3.13 -0.28
C TYR A 54 -2.53 4.15 0.56
N LEU A 55 -1.63 3.64 1.38
CA LEU A 55 -0.79 4.42 2.27
C LEU A 55 0.67 4.03 2.05
N SER A 56 1.53 5.01 1.80
CA SER A 56 2.98 4.79 1.83
C SER A 56 3.42 4.45 3.26
N LEU A 57 4.31 3.49 3.41
CA LEU A 57 4.88 3.14 4.72
C LEU A 57 5.55 4.35 5.39
N GLU A 58 6.20 5.20 4.61
CA GLU A 58 6.81 6.44 5.12
C GLU A 58 5.76 7.40 5.69
N ASP A 59 4.61 7.56 5.01
CA ASP A 59 3.52 8.40 5.53
C ASP A 59 2.82 7.76 6.74
N ALA A 60 2.77 6.44 6.83
CA ALA A 60 2.31 5.75 8.04
C ALA A 60 3.21 6.09 9.24
N PHE A 61 4.53 5.99 9.05
CA PHE A 61 5.50 6.41 10.07
C PHE A 61 5.35 7.89 10.46
N ARG A 62 5.20 8.78 9.47
CA ARG A 62 4.96 10.23 9.71
C ARG A 62 3.70 10.46 10.54
N THR A 63 2.68 9.65 10.35
CA THR A 63 1.42 9.76 11.10
C THR A 63 1.65 9.50 12.57
N PHE A 64 2.37 8.43 12.93
CA PHE A 64 2.71 8.15 14.32
C PHE A 64 3.61 9.23 14.92
N LYS A 65 4.66 9.62 14.17
CA LYS A 65 5.56 10.70 14.58
C LYS A 65 4.80 11.99 14.86
N PHE A 66 3.93 12.42 13.94
CA PHE A 66 3.09 13.60 14.10
C PHE A 66 2.25 13.54 15.38
N SER A 67 1.64 12.39 15.67
CA SER A 67 0.78 12.24 16.83
C SER A 67 1.56 12.34 18.14
N ILE A 68 2.77 11.78 18.20
CA ILE A 68 3.61 11.81 19.39
C ILE A 68 4.18 13.21 19.61
N GLU A 69 4.76 13.82 18.57
CA GLU A 69 5.43 15.13 18.66
C GLU A 69 4.47 16.30 18.94
N ASN A 70 3.17 16.15 18.61
CA ASN A 70 2.17 17.21 18.79
C ASN A 70 1.14 16.89 19.88
N ASP A 71 1.36 15.86 20.71
CA ASP A 71 0.36 15.35 21.68
C ASP A 71 -1.04 15.24 21.06
N PHE A 72 -1.07 14.69 19.81
CA PHE A 72 -2.28 14.64 19.00
C PHE A 72 -3.13 13.40 19.35
N PHE A 73 -3.65 13.36 20.57
CA PHE A 73 -4.54 12.31 21.09
C PHE A 73 -5.93 12.92 21.36
N LYS A 74 -6.74 13.01 20.32
CA LYS A 74 -8.02 13.75 20.30
C LYS A 74 -9.25 12.91 20.63
N ASN A 75 -9.06 11.66 21.11
CA ASN A 75 -10.14 10.70 21.39
C ASN A 75 -11.08 10.53 20.18
N ASP A 76 -10.51 10.44 18.97
CA ASP A 76 -11.24 10.48 17.71
C ASP A 76 -10.63 9.56 16.66
N ILE A 77 -11.31 9.38 15.52
CA ILE A 77 -10.94 8.47 14.43
C ILE A 77 -10.53 9.29 13.20
N TYR A 78 -9.40 8.92 12.59
CA TYR A 78 -8.86 9.56 11.42
C TYR A 78 -8.51 8.55 10.31
N ASN A 79 -8.99 8.82 9.09
CA ASN A 79 -8.57 8.07 7.92
C ASN A 79 -7.21 8.56 7.44
N VAL A 80 -6.29 7.64 7.23
CA VAL A 80 -4.90 7.92 6.83
C VAL A 80 -4.58 7.19 5.55
N LEU A 81 -4.36 7.93 4.47
CA LEU A 81 -3.99 7.38 3.16
C LEU A 81 -3.20 8.40 2.35
N SER A 82 -2.26 7.92 1.53
CA SER A 82 -1.51 8.73 0.58
C SER A 82 -2.33 9.02 -0.69
N GLY A 83 -3.27 8.13 -1.04
CA GLY A 83 -4.18 8.31 -2.17
C GLY A 83 -5.10 7.13 -2.42
N ASN A 84 -6.14 7.37 -3.23
CA ASN A 84 -7.01 6.32 -3.75
C ASN A 84 -6.56 5.99 -5.18
N TYR A 85 -6.34 4.71 -5.48
CA TYR A 85 -5.91 4.25 -6.79
C TYR A 85 -6.70 3.03 -7.23
N THR A 86 -6.90 2.89 -8.54
CA THR A 86 -7.42 1.66 -9.14
C THR A 86 -6.30 0.65 -9.36
N VAL A 87 -6.66 -0.62 -9.54
CA VAL A 87 -5.70 -1.66 -9.95
C VAL A 87 -5.01 -1.28 -11.27
N TYR A 88 -5.76 -0.73 -12.22
CA TYR A 88 -5.23 -0.22 -13.48
C TYR A 88 -4.13 0.83 -13.26
N GLN A 89 -4.40 1.84 -12.44
CA GLN A 89 -3.42 2.89 -12.13
C GLN A 89 -2.16 2.35 -11.47
N ILE A 90 -2.29 1.36 -10.56
CA ILE A 90 -1.14 0.69 -9.94
C ILE A 90 -0.30 -0.03 -11.00
N LEU A 91 -0.94 -0.78 -11.91
CA LEU A 91 -0.23 -1.47 -13.00
C LEU A 91 0.50 -0.49 -13.92
N GLN A 92 -0.11 0.65 -14.25
CA GLN A 92 0.55 1.69 -15.04
C GLN A 92 1.77 2.28 -14.31
N LYS A 93 1.68 2.49 -13.00
CA LYS A 93 2.83 2.93 -12.18
C LYS A 93 3.96 1.89 -12.17
N ILE A 94 3.65 0.61 -12.06
CA ILE A 94 4.64 -0.47 -12.12
C ILE A 94 5.31 -0.52 -13.50
N LYS A 95 4.54 -0.38 -14.59
CA LYS A 95 5.06 -0.36 -15.97
C LYS A 95 6.07 0.75 -16.24
N ARG A 96 5.99 1.88 -15.53
CA ARG A 96 7.00 2.95 -15.65
C ARG A 96 8.41 2.50 -15.24
N PHE A 97 8.52 1.58 -14.30
CA PHE A 97 9.80 1.08 -13.76
C PHE A 97 10.16 -0.31 -14.28
N LYS A 98 9.19 -1.09 -14.75
CA LYS A 98 9.37 -2.39 -15.38
C LYS A 98 8.41 -2.56 -16.55
N LYS A 99 8.91 -2.30 -17.78
CA LYS A 99 8.09 -2.25 -19.00
C LYS A 99 7.37 -3.57 -19.29
N ASN A 100 8.08 -4.70 -19.17
CA ASN A 100 7.60 -6.03 -19.57
C ASN A 100 7.01 -6.77 -18.38
N ILE A 101 5.78 -6.44 -17.98
CA ILE A 101 5.02 -7.20 -16.96
C ILE A 101 4.02 -8.14 -17.66
N LYS A 102 3.91 -9.36 -17.14
CA LYS A 102 2.95 -10.35 -17.64
C LYS A 102 1.63 -10.23 -16.86
N ILE A 103 0.56 -9.84 -17.52
CA ILE A 103 -0.78 -9.72 -16.91
C ILE A 103 -1.65 -10.87 -17.41
N LYS A 104 -2.37 -11.54 -16.48
CA LYS A 104 -3.40 -12.52 -16.78
C LYS A 104 -4.72 -12.06 -16.15
N PHE A 105 -5.72 -11.83 -16.98
CA PHE A 105 -7.08 -11.60 -16.49
C PHE A 105 -7.72 -12.92 -16.07
N VAL A 106 -8.31 -12.91 -14.90
CA VAL A 106 -9.02 -14.07 -14.33
C VAL A 106 -10.47 -13.68 -14.00
N SER A 107 -11.36 -14.63 -14.13
CA SER A 107 -12.76 -14.47 -13.74
C SER A 107 -12.91 -14.80 -12.25
N SER A 108 -13.70 -14.02 -11.52
CA SER A 108 -14.14 -14.37 -10.17
C SER A 108 -15.65 -14.48 -10.17
N LYS A 109 -16.18 -15.54 -9.58
CA LYS A 109 -17.64 -15.74 -9.42
C LYS A 109 -18.23 -14.78 -8.39
N ILE A 110 -17.43 -14.35 -7.40
CA ILE A 110 -17.87 -13.49 -6.30
C ILE A 110 -16.84 -12.42 -6.04
N MET A 111 -17.23 -11.16 -6.20
CA MET A 111 -16.46 -9.99 -5.78
C MET A 111 -17.27 -9.27 -4.70
N ASN A 112 -16.98 -9.59 -3.44
CA ASN A 112 -17.65 -8.99 -2.29
C ASN A 112 -17.18 -7.57 -1.94
N GLN A 113 -16.30 -6.98 -2.75
CA GLN A 113 -15.71 -5.68 -2.42
C GLN A 113 -16.10 -4.64 -3.46
N LEU A 114 -16.92 -3.70 -3.03
CA LEU A 114 -17.31 -2.54 -3.83
C LEU A 114 -16.13 -1.55 -3.98
N SER A 115 -16.14 -0.78 -5.07
CA SER A 115 -15.24 0.36 -5.23
C SER A 115 -15.60 1.44 -4.23
N TYR A 116 -14.60 1.99 -3.54
CA TYR A 116 -14.82 3.09 -2.62
C TYR A 116 -13.63 4.04 -2.54
N HIS A 117 -13.93 5.30 -2.27
CA HIS A 117 -12.98 6.35 -1.97
C HIS A 117 -12.98 6.66 -0.48
N VAL A 118 -11.81 6.91 0.07
CA VAL A 118 -11.65 7.36 1.44
C VAL A 118 -11.07 8.77 1.44
N SER A 119 -11.62 9.64 2.27
CA SER A 119 -11.12 11.01 2.46
C SER A 119 -10.17 11.07 3.67
N ASN A 120 -9.01 11.69 3.48
CA ASN A 120 -8.06 12.03 4.55
C ASN A 120 -8.09 13.52 4.90
N LYS A 121 -9.16 14.24 4.51
CA LYS A 121 -9.29 15.69 4.72
C LYS A 121 -9.17 16.05 6.19
N LYS A 122 -9.83 15.31 7.09
CA LYS A 122 -9.85 15.54 8.53
C LYS A 122 -8.44 15.58 9.13
N ILE A 123 -7.59 14.60 8.82
CA ILE A 123 -6.23 14.57 9.39
C ILE A 123 -5.30 15.60 8.73
N LYS A 124 -5.53 15.92 7.46
CA LYS A 124 -4.81 17.03 6.79
C LYS A 124 -5.14 18.39 7.42
N GLN A 125 -6.40 18.62 7.75
CA GLN A 125 -6.84 19.83 8.45
C GLN A 125 -6.26 19.91 9.86
N ALA A 126 -5.98 18.77 10.49
CA ALA A 126 -5.27 18.70 11.77
C ALA A 126 -3.75 18.98 11.66
N GLY A 127 -3.21 19.18 10.45
CA GLY A 127 -1.83 19.58 10.21
C GLY A 127 -0.92 18.47 9.65
N LEU A 128 -1.37 17.21 9.55
CA LEU A 128 -0.54 16.15 8.97
C LEU A 128 -0.31 16.38 7.47
N LYS A 129 0.96 16.41 7.07
CA LYS A 129 1.38 16.56 5.67
C LYS A 129 1.85 15.22 5.11
N PHE A 130 1.17 14.71 4.09
CA PHE A 130 1.59 13.54 3.33
C PHE A 130 2.67 13.96 2.33
N LYS A 131 3.83 13.31 2.35
CA LYS A 131 5.00 13.66 1.52
C LYS A 131 5.36 12.56 0.54
N SER A 132 4.93 11.32 0.78
CA SER A 132 5.30 10.19 -0.03
C SER A 132 4.32 9.96 -1.18
N LYS A 133 4.84 9.43 -2.28
CA LYS A 133 4.08 9.04 -3.46
C LYS A 133 4.23 7.55 -3.68
N LEU A 134 3.14 6.88 -4.01
CA LEU A 134 3.11 5.44 -4.28
C LEU A 134 4.11 5.02 -5.39
N ASP A 135 4.44 5.91 -6.32
CA ASP A 135 5.46 5.68 -7.34
C ASP A 135 6.84 5.41 -6.73
N ARG A 136 7.21 6.11 -5.66
CA ARG A 136 8.46 5.89 -4.94
C ARG A 136 8.47 4.52 -4.27
N ASP A 137 7.39 4.18 -3.55
CA ASP A 137 7.27 2.87 -2.89
C ASP A 137 7.38 1.73 -3.91
N ILE A 138 6.72 1.85 -5.07
CA ILE A 138 6.80 0.88 -6.16
C ILE A 138 8.23 0.77 -6.70
N LYS A 139 8.89 1.90 -7.00
CA LYS A 139 10.26 1.94 -7.51
C LYS A 139 11.22 1.26 -6.57
N ASP A 140 11.17 1.62 -5.29
CA ASP A 140 12.08 1.11 -4.27
C ASP A 140 11.83 -0.38 -4.02
N THR A 141 10.56 -0.81 -3.98
CA THR A 141 10.19 -2.23 -3.87
C THR A 141 10.73 -3.04 -5.05
N LEU A 142 10.57 -2.56 -6.28
CA LEU A 142 11.12 -3.24 -7.46
C LEU A 142 12.66 -3.27 -7.44
N LYS A 143 13.31 -2.20 -6.99
CA LYS A 143 14.77 -2.16 -6.85
C LYS A 143 15.26 -3.21 -5.85
N LEU A 144 14.62 -3.32 -4.68
CA LEU A 144 14.95 -4.33 -3.68
C LEU A 144 14.77 -5.75 -4.23
N LEU A 145 13.62 -6.02 -4.87
CA LEU A 145 13.29 -7.33 -5.43
C LEU A 145 14.16 -7.75 -6.63
N ASN A 146 14.79 -6.80 -7.32
CA ASN A 146 15.75 -7.07 -8.38
C ASN A 146 17.17 -7.32 -7.87
N ASN A 147 17.46 -7.09 -6.59
CA ASN A 147 18.74 -7.45 -5.97
C ASN A 147 18.90 -8.97 -5.97
N LYS A 148 20.01 -9.47 -6.51
CA LYS A 148 20.25 -10.92 -6.69
C LYS A 148 20.23 -11.68 -5.36
N THR A 149 20.89 -11.14 -4.34
CA THR A 149 20.97 -11.75 -3.00
C THR A 149 19.59 -11.84 -2.35
N PHE A 150 18.83 -10.74 -2.38
CA PHE A 150 17.49 -10.70 -1.80
C PHE A 150 16.52 -11.60 -2.57
N LYS A 151 16.66 -11.69 -3.89
CA LYS A 151 15.86 -12.58 -4.73
C LYS A 151 16.10 -14.06 -4.40
N LYS A 152 17.35 -14.47 -4.19
CA LYS A 152 17.71 -15.82 -3.78
C LYS A 152 17.06 -16.15 -2.42
N TYR A 153 17.21 -15.27 -1.43
CA TYR A 153 16.60 -15.40 -0.11
C TYR A 153 15.06 -15.55 -0.17
N LEU A 154 14.38 -14.79 -1.03
CA LEU A 154 12.93 -14.91 -1.20
C LEU A 154 12.51 -16.25 -1.81
N ILE A 155 13.27 -16.76 -2.78
CA ILE A 155 13.01 -18.07 -3.39
C ILE A 155 13.10 -19.17 -2.34
N GLU A 156 14.12 -19.12 -1.48
CA GLU A 156 14.33 -20.10 -0.40
C GLU A 156 13.22 -20.07 0.67
N ILE A 157 12.72 -18.87 1.06
CA ILE A 157 11.68 -18.75 2.10
C ILE A 157 10.28 -19.11 1.61
N TYR A 158 9.97 -18.83 0.35
CA TYR A 158 8.61 -18.98 -0.17
C TYR A 158 8.44 -20.19 -1.07
N ASP A 159 9.40 -21.13 -1.11
CA ASP A 159 9.41 -22.32 -1.98
C ASP A 159 9.02 -22.00 -3.44
N LEU A 160 9.65 -21.00 -4.02
CA LEU A 160 9.25 -20.39 -5.29
C LEU A 160 10.01 -20.94 -6.50
#